data_f0c621a86a47c0c4dc13012e04a0bae5
#
_entry.id   f0c621a86a47c0c4dc13012e04a0bae5
#
_cell.length_a   1.000
_cell.length_b   1.000
_cell.length_c   1.000
_cell.angle_alpha   90.00
_cell.angle_beta   90.00
_cell.angle_gamma   90.00
#
_symmetry.space_group_name_H-M   'P 1'
#
loop_
_entity.id
_entity.type
_entity.pdbx_description
1 polymer ?
#
loop_
_entity_poly.entity_id
_entity_poly.type
_entity_poly.pdbx_seq_one_letter_code
_entity_poly.pdbx_strand_id
1 'polypeptide(L)'
;MNKGFNKAGQAGFTLIELIVVIVILGILAATALPKFTGLSGDARKASLQAARGALSASSAMLHGRALIAPNETAFLVDGNVSVGMENGYPKATTAFANAAGLDDDYKATVANGALRIEPKNIPTSMTNCFITYTPAGTAGALPVLSTMQGVTCD
;
A
#
# COMPACT_ATOMS: atom_id res chain seq x y z
N MET A 1 46.02 2.47 -53.70
CA MET A 1 46.14 2.58 -52.24
C MET A 1 45.10 1.68 -51.61
N ASN A 2 45.47 0.42 -51.26
CA ASN A 2 44.59 -0.53 -50.56
C ASN A 2 44.78 -0.37 -49.08
N LYS A 3 43.73 0.15 -48.38
CA LYS A 3 43.67 0.14 -46.91
C LYS A 3 43.19 -1.27 -46.45
N GLY A 4 44.13 -2.04 -45.93
CA GLY A 4 43.79 -3.32 -45.28
C GLY A 4 42.97 -3.05 -44.02
N PHE A 5 41.72 -3.57 -43.97
CA PHE A 5 40.93 -3.62 -42.77
C PHE A 5 41.53 -4.69 -41.85
N ASN A 6 42.14 -4.31 -40.73
CA ASN A 6 42.52 -5.21 -39.68
C ASN A 6 41.24 -5.81 -39.07
N LYS A 7 40.95 -7.08 -39.36
CA LYS A 7 40.00 -7.90 -38.61
C LYS A 7 40.56 -8.09 -37.22
N ALA A 8 40.12 -7.27 -36.26
CA ALA A 8 40.29 -7.60 -34.83
C ALA A 8 39.67 -8.94 -34.59
N GLY A 9 40.46 -9.91 -34.11
CA GLY A 9 39.98 -11.26 -33.83
C GLY A 9 38.86 -11.20 -32.77
N GLN A 10 37.67 -11.66 -33.10
CA GLN A 10 36.58 -11.86 -32.15
C GLN A 10 37.00 -13.04 -31.27
N ALA A 11 37.44 -12.73 -30.03
CA ALA A 11 37.62 -13.75 -29.01
C ALA A 11 36.22 -14.20 -28.55
N GLY A 12 35.83 -15.40 -28.94
CA GLY A 12 34.59 -16.04 -28.47
C GLY A 12 34.78 -16.58 -27.05
N PHE A 13 33.74 -16.57 -26.25
CA PHE A 13 33.70 -17.24 -24.95
C PHE A 13 33.93 -18.75 -25.11
N THR A 14 34.69 -19.36 -24.20
CA THR A 14 34.80 -20.82 -24.18
C THR A 14 33.58 -21.45 -23.52
N LEU A 15 33.23 -22.66 -23.96
CA LEU A 15 32.11 -23.41 -23.38
C LEU A 15 32.28 -23.64 -21.88
N ILE A 16 33.52 -23.85 -21.42
CA ILE A 16 33.84 -24.07 -20.03
C ILE A 16 33.62 -22.82 -19.16
N GLU A 17 33.94 -21.63 -19.69
CA GLU A 17 33.64 -20.37 -18.99
C GLU A 17 32.14 -20.19 -18.79
N LEU A 18 31.31 -20.51 -19.79
CA LEU A 18 29.88 -20.43 -19.66
C LEU A 18 29.33 -21.42 -18.62
N ILE A 19 29.80 -22.68 -18.64
CA ILE A 19 29.36 -23.71 -17.69
C ILE A 19 29.71 -23.30 -16.26
N VAL A 20 30.94 -22.84 -16.00
CA VAL A 20 31.36 -22.41 -14.65
C VAL A 20 30.51 -21.26 -14.15
N VAL A 21 30.21 -20.27 -15.00
CA VAL A 21 29.36 -19.14 -14.60
C VAL A 21 27.94 -19.57 -14.23
N ILE A 22 27.29 -20.42 -15.05
CA ILE A 22 25.92 -20.86 -14.74
C ILE A 22 25.85 -21.74 -13.48
N VAL A 23 26.88 -22.54 -13.20
CA VAL A 23 26.95 -23.33 -11.96
C VAL A 23 27.08 -22.42 -10.75
N ILE A 24 27.98 -21.43 -10.79
CA ILE A 24 28.15 -20.46 -9.68
C ILE A 24 26.85 -19.67 -9.48
N LEU A 25 26.24 -19.15 -10.55
CA LEU A 25 24.96 -18.45 -10.46
C LEU A 25 23.84 -19.34 -9.92
N GLY A 26 23.80 -20.61 -10.29
CA GLY A 26 22.84 -21.59 -9.77
C GLY A 26 22.94 -21.78 -8.27
N ILE A 27 24.16 -21.91 -7.74
CA ILE A 27 24.41 -22.04 -6.29
C ILE A 27 23.99 -20.76 -5.56
N LEU A 28 24.38 -19.59 -6.09
CA LEU A 28 24.01 -18.30 -5.50
C LEU A 28 22.49 -18.08 -5.52
N ALA A 29 21.82 -18.41 -6.61
CA ALA A 29 20.37 -18.31 -6.73
C ALA A 29 19.65 -19.22 -5.73
N ALA A 30 20.11 -20.47 -5.56
CA ALA A 30 19.52 -21.41 -4.61
C ALA A 30 19.57 -20.90 -3.14
N THR A 31 20.60 -20.17 -2.78
CA THR A 31 20.74 -19.59 -1.43
C THR A 31 20.00 -18.26 -1.26
N ALA A 32 19.80 -17.51 -2.34
CA ALA A 32 19.13 -16.20 -2.32
C ALA A 32 17.60 -16.32 -2.32
N LEU A 33 17.01 -17.26 -3.09
CA LEU A 33 15.56 -17.40 -3.24
C LEU A 33 14.78 -17.44 -1.92
N PRO A 34 15.17 -18.23 -0.89
CA PRO A 34 14.43 -18.26 0.38
C PRO A 34 14.40 -16.91 1.13
N LYS A 35 15.38 -16.05 0.88
CA LYS A 35 15.49 -14.73 1.50
C LYS A 35 14.46 -13.73 0.96
N PHE A 36 13.93 -13.95 -0.25
CA PHE A 36 13.00 -13.05 -0.92
C PHE A 36 11.52 -13.45 -0.79
N THR A 37 11.24 -14.66 -0.31
CA THR A 37 9.86 -15.17 -0.25
C THR A 37 8.95 -14.39 0.71
N GLY A 38 9.48 -13.83 1.81
CA GLY A 38 8.69 -13.02 2.76
C GLY A 38 8.64 -11.51 2.46
N LEU A 39 9.49 -11.03 1.53
CA LEU A 39 9.66 -9.59 1.31
C LEU A 39 8.40 -8.92 0.76
N SER A 40 7.60 -9.64 -0.02
CA SER A 40 6.36 -9.11 -0.59
C SER A 40 5.28 -8.87 0.49
N GLY A 41 5.20 -9.75 1.50
CA GLY A 41 4.30 -9.60 2.64
C GLY A 41 4.69 -8.42 3.52
N ASP A 42 5.98 -8.29 3.81
CA ASP A 42 6.51 -7.16 4.59
C ASP A 42 6.29 -5.82 3.87
N ALA A 43 6.48 -5.79 2.55
CA ALA A 43 6.20 -4.59 1.75
C ALA A 43 4.72 -4.20 1.80
N ARG A 44 3.78 -5.17 1.72
CA ARG A 44 2.35 -4.91 1.86
C ARG A 44 1.98 -4.42 3.26
N LYS A 45 2.57 -4.98 4.30
CA LYS A 45 2.38 -4.51 5.69
C LYS A 45 2.88 -3.08 5.86
N ALA A 46 4.05 -2.74 5.34
CA ALA A 46 4.59 -1.38 5.37
C ALA A 46 3.67 -0.39 4.61
N SER A 47 3.15 -0.80 3.45
CA SER A 47 2.16 -0.04 2.68
C SER A 47 0.87 0.21 3.48
N LEU A 48 0.31 -0.82 4.13
CA LEU A 48 -0.86 -0.66 5.01
C LEU A 48 -0.58 0.25 6.22
N GLN A 49 0.62 0.20 6.77
CA GLN A 49 1.02 1.13 7.84
C GLN A 49 1.03 2.58 7.35
N ALA A 50 1.49 2.83 6.13
CA ALA A 50 1.42 4.15 5.51
C ALA A 50 -0.03 4.59 5.27
N ALA A 51 -0.89 3.71 4.74
CA ALA A 51 -2.32 3.97 4.55
C ALA A 51 -3.03 4.29 5.89
N ARG A 52 -2.67 3.59 6.97
CA ARG A 52 -3.16 3.88 8.31
C ARG A 52 -2.76 5.29 8.77
N GLY A 53 -1.53 5.69 8.49
CA GLY A 53 -1.04 7.05 8.76
C GLY A 53 -1.82 8.11 7.99
N ALA A 54 -2.08 7.87 6.69
CA ALA A 54 -2.87 8.76 5.84
C ALA A 54 -4.31 8.94 6.34
N LEU A 55 -5.00 7.85 6.70
CA LEU A 55 -6.34 7.91 7.30
C LEU A 55 -6.35 8.67 8.62
N SER A 56 -5.35 8.45 9.49
CA SER A 56 -5.23 9.15 10.76
C SER A 56 -5.05 10.65 10.56
N ALA A 57 -4.15 11.05 9.66
CA ALA A 57 -3.88 12.45 9.36
C ALA A 57 -5.10 13.15 8.74
N SER A 58 -5.75 12.50 7.75
CA SER A 58 -6.96 13.04 7.10
C SER A 58 -8.13 13.13 8.08
N SER A 59 -8.28 12.15 8.97
CA SER A 59 -9.30 12.18 10.04
C SER A 59 -9.08 13.36 10.99
N ALA A 60 -7.84 13.59 11.42
CA ALA A 60 -7.50 14.72 12.30
C ALA A 60 -7.70 16.08 11.61
N MET A 61 -7.33 16.20 10.34
CA MET A 61 -7.55 17.41 9.54
C MET A 61 -9.05 17.73 9.40
N LEU A 62 -9.87 16.73 9.07
CA LEU A 62 -11.32 16.92 8.91
C LEU A 62 -12.00 17.21 10.25
N HIS A 63 -11.54 16.58 11.34
CA HIS A 63 -12.00 16.91 12.69
C HIS A 63 -11.70 18.37 13.05
N GLY A 64 -10.49 18.85 12.75
CA GLY A 64 -10.13 20.27 12.95
C GLY A 64 -11.06 21.22 12.17
N ARG A 65 -11.45 20.88 10.94
CA ARG A 65 -12.44 21.64 10.16
C ARG A 65 -13.83 21.59 10.79
N ALA A 66 -14.25 20.43 11.31
CA ALA A 66 -15.54 20.28 11.98
C ALA A 66 -15.62 21.13 13.28
N LEU A 67 -14.54 21.34 13.98
CA LEU A 67 -14.49 22.24 15.14
C LEU A 67 -14.68 23.71 14.76
N ILE A 68 -14.21 24.11 13.57
CA ILE A 68 -14.38 25.49 13.07
C ILE A 68 -15.79 25.71 12.49
N ALA A 69 -16.35 24.68 11.87
CA ALA A 69 -17.66 24.71 11.22
C ALA A 69 -18.57 23.58 11.75
N PRO A 70 -19.06 23.67 13.00
CA PRO A 70 -19.75 22.56 13.66
C PRO A 70 -21.11 22.19 13.07
N ASN A 71 -21.70 23.07 12.26
CA ASN A 71 -22.98 22.83 11.59
C ASN A 71 -22.84 22.14 10.22
N GLU A 72 -21.61 22.00 9.71
CA GLU A 72 -21.36 21.33 8.45
C GLU A 72 -21.39 19.81 8.62
N THR A 73 -22.17 19.15 7.80
CA THR A 73 -22.32 17.68 7.81
C THR A 73 -21.43 16.98 6.80
N ALA A 74 -20.76 17.73 5.94
CA ALA A 74 -19.80 17.23 4.95
C ALA A 74 -18.78 18.31 4.56
N PHE A 75 -17.57 17.89 4.24
CA PHE A 75 -16.52 18.77 3.72
C PHE A 75 -16.04 18.33 2.35
N LEU A 76 -15.86 19.28 1.44
CA LEU A 76 -15.19 19.04 0.17
C LEU A 76 -13.66 18.97 0.39
N VAL A 77 -13.05 17.92 -0.13
CA VAL A 77 -11.61 17.70 -0.17
C VAL A 77 -11.20 17.60 -1.64
N ASP A 78 -10.09 18.21 -2.01
CA ASP A 78 -9.57 18.28 -3.38
C ASP A 78 -10.59 18.75 -4.43
N GLY A 79 -11.48 19.64 -4.03
CA GLY A 79 -12.47 20.29 -4.89
C GLY A 79 -13.61 19.41 -5.38
N ASN A 80 -13.56 18.10 -5.25
CA ASN A 80 -14.55 17.20 -5.85
C ASN A 80 -14.99 16.02 -4.95
N VAL A 81 -14.28 15.68 -3.89
CA VAL A 81 -14.63 14.59 -2.99
C VAL A 81 -15.36 15.14 -1.76
N SER A 82 -16.64 14.81 -1.63
CA SER A 82 -17.44 15.18 -0.45
C SER A 82 -17.34 14.10 0.63
N VAL A 83 -16.74 14.42 1.76
CA VAL A 83 -16.60 13.53 2.92
C VAL A 83 -17.66 13.89 3.95
N GLY A 84 -18.61 12.99 4.18
CA GLY A 84 -19.62 13.14 5.23
C GLY A 84 -19.00 13.05 6.62
N MET A 85 -19.55 13.85 7.55
CA MET A 85 -19.12 13.88 8.95
C MET A 85 -20.18 13.29 9.86
N GLU A 86 -19.74 12.70 10.97
CA GLU A 86 -20.59 12.19 12.05
C GLU A 86 -19.85 12.30 13.38
N ASN A 87 -20.50 12.82 14.40
CA ASN A 87 -19.90 13.00 15.72
C ASN A 87 -18.56 13.78 15.70
N GLY A 88 -18.38 14.69 14.73
CA GLY A 88 -17.17 15.49 14.55
C GLY A 88 -16.05 14.79 13.80
N TYR A 89 -16.24 13.57 13.30
CA TYR A 89 -15.25 12.80 12.56
C TYR A 89 -15.78 12.33 11.19
N PRO A 90 -14.91 11.96 10.24
CA PRO A 90 -15.32 11.41 8.96
C PRO A 90 -16.14 10.13 9.13
N LYS A 91 -17.20 9.99 8.33
CA LYS A 91 -17.94 8.72 8.20
C LYS A 91 -17.07 7.66 7.53
N ALA A 92 -17.34 6.40 7.85
CA ALA A 92 -16.73 5.26 7.16
C ALA A 92 -17.31 5.14 5.75
N THR A 93 -16.73 5.85 4.79
CA THR A 93 -17.15 5.87 3.38
C THR A 93 -15.94 5.74 2.45
N THR A 94 -16.16 5.28 1.22
CA THR A 94 -15.11 5.26 0.20
C THR A 94 -14.63 6.67 -0.15
N ALA A 95 -15.49 7.67 -0.07
CA ALA A 95 -15.12 9.08 -0.23
C ALA A 95 -14.06 9.52 0.80
N PHE A 96 -14.11 9.03 2.04
CA PHE A 96 -13.07 9.30 3.02
C PHE A 96 -11.74 8.64 2.67
N ALA A 97 -11.74 7.40 2.13
CA ALA A 97 -10.53 6.76 1.63
C ALA A 97 -9.90 7.55 0.48
N ASN A 98 -10.73 8.01 -0.47
CA ASN A 98 -10.27 8.83 -1.60
C ASN A 98 -9.69 10.17 -1.12
N ALA A 99 -10.34 10.82 -0.16
CA ALA A 99 -9.84 12.06 0.45
C ALA A 99 -8.52 11.85 1.22
N ALA A 100 -8.21 10.62 1.63
CA ALA A 100 -6.92 10.24 2.22
C ALA A 100 -5.87 9.82 1.16
N GLY A 101 -6.19 9.90 -0.15
CA GLY A 101 -5.30 9.53 -1.25
C GLY A 101 -5.07 8.01 -1.36
N LEU A 102 -6.10 7.21 -1.04
CA LEU A 102 -6.00 5.74 -1.02
C LEU A 102 -6.77 5.06 -2.17
N ASP A 103 -7.19 5.80 -3.19
CA ASP A 103 -8.01 5.29 -4.29
C ASP A 103 -7.21 4.52 -5.35
N ASP A 104 -5.95 4.89 -5.60
CA ASP A 104 -5.14 4.29 -6.65
C ASP A 104 -4.57 2.91 -6.26
N ASP A 105 -3.99 2.79 -5.07
CA ASP A 105 -3.25 1.60 -4.65
C ASP A 105 -4.05 0.65 -3.75
N TYR A 106 -5.17 1.12 -3.21
CA TYR A 106 -5.97 0.38 -2.25
C TYR A 106 -7.41 0.19 -2.72
N LYS A 107 -8.00 -0.90 -2.29
CA LYS A 107 -9.42 -1.15 -2.39
C LYS A 107 -10.08 -0.77 -1.07
N ALA A 108 -11.03 0.16 -1.14
CA ALA A 108 -11.82 0.60 -0.02
C ALA A 108 -13.21 -0.05 -0.07
N THR A 109 -13.63 -0.69 1.01
CA THR A 109 -14.97 -1.28 1.15
C THR A 109 -15.56 -0.91 2.49
N VAL A 110 -16.89 -0.75 2.54
CA VAL A 110 -17.60 -0.46 3.78
C VAL A 110 -18.39 -1.69 4.19
N ALA A 111 -18.14 -2.18 5.41
CA ALA A 111 -18.83 -3.32 5.99
C ALA A 111 -19.04 -3.09 7.49
N ASN A 112 -20.23 -3.41 7.98
CA ASN A 112 -20.59 -3.30 9.41
C ASN A 112 -20.28 -1.92 10.04
N GLY A 113 -20.48 -0.84 9.26
CA GLY A 113 -20.20 0.53 9.72
C GLY A 113 -18.74 0.92 9.81
N ALA A 114 -17.82 0.07 9.35
CA ALA A 114 -16.39 0.35 9.29
C ALA A 114 -15.90 0.41 7.83
N LEU A 115 -14.93 1.28 7.58
CA LEU A 115 -14.21 1.35 6.31
C LEU A 115 -13.01 0.41 6.36
N ARG A 116 -12.98 -0.57 5.49
CA ARG A 116 -11.88 -1.51 5.30
C ARG A 116 -11.02 -1.09 4.13
N ILE A 117 -9.72 -1.06 4.33
CA ILE A 117 -8.71 -0.75 3.32
C ILE A 117 -7.80 -1.96 3.16
N GLU A 118 -7.68 -2.44 1.95
CA GLU A 118 -6.81 -3.54 1.57
C GLU A 118 -5.97 -3.17 0.33
N PRO A 119 -4.73 -3.62 0.17
CA PRO A 119 -3.96 -3.37 -1.04
C PRO A 119 -4.67 -3.97 -2.26
N LYS A 120 -4.62 -3.28 -3.41
CA LYS A 120 -5.07 -3.89 -4.67
C LYS A 120 -4.15 -5.06 -5.05
N ASN A 121 -4.66 -5.98 -5.86
CA ASN A 121 -3.89 -7.10 -6.43
C ASN A 121 -3.28 -8.06 -5.39
N ILE A 122 -3.97 -8.27 -4.27
CA ILE A 122 -3.63 -9.36 -3.35
C ILE A 122 -4.32 -10.67 -3.78
N PRO A 123 -3.69 -11.84 -3.57
CA PRO A 123 -4.35 -13.13 -3.78
C PRO A 123 -5.61 -13.28 -2.92
N THR A 124 -6.63 -13.91 -3.44
CA THR A 124 -7.92 -14.15 -2.74
C THR A 124 -7.77 -15.00 -1.47
N SER A 125 -6.66 -15.75 -1.35
CA SER A 125 -6.30 -16.51 -0.15
C SER A 125 -5.87 -15.63 1.02
N MET A 126 -5.47 -14.38 0.76
CA MET A 126 -5.06 -13.43 1.81
C MET A 126 -6.29 -12.74 2.42
N THR A 127 -6.87 -13.35 3.41
CA THR A 127 -8.10 -12.84 4.06
C THR A 127 -7.84 -11.82 5.16
N ASN A 128 -6.58 -11.69 5.63
CA ASN A 128 -6.23 -10.87 6.80
C ASN A 128 -5.21 -9.74 6.50
N CYS A 129 -5.14 -9.30 5.22
CA CYS A 129 -4.27 -8.22 4.78
C CYS A 129 -5.06 -6.92 4.59
N PHE A 130 -5.55 -6.33 5.67
CA PHE A 130 -6.33 -5.09 5.66
C PHE A 130 -6.22 -4.33 6.97
N ILE A 131 -6.61 -3.07 6.93
CA ILE A 131 -6.87 -2.23 8.11
C ILE A 131 -8.31 -1.74 8.08
N THR A 132 -8.84 -1.37 9.25
CA THR A 132 -10.18 -0.83 9.39
C THR A 132 -10.17 0.52 10.09
N TYR A 133 -11.04 1.41 9.63
CA TYR A 133 -11.40 2.65 10.29
C TYR A 133 -12.86 2.58 10.72
N THR A 134 -13.10 2.76 12.01
CA THR A 134 -14.45 2.83 12.58
C THR A 134 -14.67 4.27 13.06
N PRO A 135 -15.70 4.98 12.58
CA PRO A 135 -15.98 6.35 13.00
C PRO A 135 -16.38 6.41 14.47
N ALA A 136 -16.35 7.62 15.04
CA ALA A 136 -16.79 7.84 16.42
C ALA A 136 -18.27 7.47 16.58
N GLY A 137 -18.59 6.55 17.48
CA GLY A 137 -19.97 6.09 17.71
C GLY A 137 -20.87 7.10 18.38
N THR A 138 -20.31 8.04 19.15
CA THR A 138 -21.01 9.12 19.86
C THR A 138 -20.21 10.41 19.83
N ALA A 139 -20.88 11.52 20.06
CA ALA A 139 -20.21 12.83 20.21
C ALA A 139 -19.19 12.78 21.36
N GLY A 140 -17.97 13.26 21.11
CA GLY A 140 -16.86 13.26 22.05
C GLY A 140 -16.05 11.95 22.09
N ALA A 141 -16.49 10.87 21.43
CA ALA A 141 -15.69 9.68 21.23
C ALA A 141 -14.65 9.89 20.13
N LEU A 142 -13.59 9.08 20.15
CA LEU A 142 -12.58 9.06 19.10
C LEU A 142 -12.88 7.97 18.08
N PRO A 143 -12.54 8.15 16.80
CA PRO A 143 -12.58 7.08 15.83
C PRO A 143 -11.51 6.03 16.14
N VAL A 144 -11.74 4.80 15.73
CA VAL A 144 -10.82 3.68 15.97
C VAL A 144 -10.20 3.24 14.65
N LEU A 145 -8.88 3.28 14.58
CA LEU A 145 -8.08 2.66 13.52
C LEU A 145 -7.50 1.35 14.04
N SER A 146 -7.71 0.27 13.30
CA SER A 146 -7.15 -1.03 13.68
C SER A 146 -5.63 -0.96 13.84
N THR A 147 -5.11 -1.74 14.79
CA THR A 147 -3.66 -1.93 14.91
C THR A 147 -3.15 -2.84 13.79
N MET A 148 -1.84 -2.82 13.55
CA MET A 148 -1.20 -3.74 12.61
C MET A 148 -0.97 -5.14 13.21
N GLN A 149 -1.39 -5.35 14.47
CA GLN A 149 -1.26 -6.62 15.17
C GLN A 149 -2.20 -7.66 14.54
N GLY A 150 -1.67 -8.83 14.16
CA GLY A 150 -2.44 -9.87 13.50
C GLY A 150 -2.69 -9.67 12.01
N VAL A 151 -2.20 -8.59 11.40
CA VAL A 151 -2.24 -8.42 9.94
C VAL A 151 -1.20 -9.34 9.29
N THR A 152 -1.66 -10.23 8.43
CA THR A 152 -0.82 -11.17 7.65
C THR A 152 -1.05 -10.90 6.16
N CYS A 153 0.04 -10.62 5.44
CA CYS A 153 0.03 -10.29 4.01
C CYS A 153 0.92 -11.25 3.18
N ASP A 154 1.15 -12.45 3.71
CA ASP A 154 1.98 -13.49 3.09
C ASP A 154 1.12 -14.53 2.38
#